data_c650846e6e30670671520762ed154dbb
#
_entry.id   c650846e6e30670671520762ed154dbb
#
_cell.length_a   1.000
_cell.length_b   1.000
_cell.length_c   1.000
_cell.angle_alpha   90.00
_cell.angle_beta   90.00
_cell.angle_gamma   90.00
#
_symmetry.space_group_name_H-M   'P 1'
#
loop_
_entity.id
_entity.type
_entity.pdbx_description
1 polymer ?
#
loop_
_entity_poly.entity_id
_entity_poly.type
_entity_poly.pdbx_seq_one_letter_code
_entity_poly.pdbx_strand_id
1 'polypeptide(L)'
;MQRPVSAEIVSIPIMGASKSLSDRHTLFVSVRAVESGLLDGLVAHEVGHMLRTEQDHASHSPDVFRLIEKEVRIPRAGEGAFSAAFNHIQDIYADDLAFPVFSGTDGRRAYDFFSAWIDNNAATKTRNRWQNVGEAATNGFALGNLVRHALIMPEDPLWDRARGFDRQAGFEVVDSLASFYSDLPQDPAPAAFVAQVQHLAGLLSKAAA
;
A
#
# COMPACT_ATOMS: atom_id res chain seq x y z
N MET A 1 6.23 -19.28 9.26
CA MET A 1 5.26 -18.74 10.22
C MET A 1 5.32 -19.56 11.49
N GLN A 2 5.44 -18.92 12.64
CA GLN A 2 5.62 -19.59 13.95
C GLN A 2 4.31 -19.67 14.74
N ARG A 3 3.42 -18.68 14.56
CA ARG A 3 2.13 -18.62 15.26
C ARG A 3 1.03 -19.30 14.46
N PRO A 4 0.04 -19.94 15.12
CA PRO A 4 -1.10 -20.53 14.44
C PRO A 4 -1.96 -19.44 13.75
N VAL A 5 -2.56 -19.81 12.62
CA VAL A 5 -3.46 -18.94 11.84
C VAL A 5 -4.85 -19.54 11.85
N SER A 6 -5.84 -18.73 12.19
CA SER A 6 -7.26 -19.01 11.96
C SER A 6 -7.78 -18.15 10.81
N ALA A 7 -8.77 -18.64 10.07
CA ALA A 7 -9.43 -17.87 9.02
C ALA A 7 -10.94 -17.76 9.33
N GLU A 8 -11.49 -16.59 9.07
CA GLU A 8 -12.91 -16.28 9.26
C GLU A 8 -13.47 -15.63 8.00
N ILE A 9 -14.61 -16.11 7.52
CA ILE A 9 -15.35 -15.45 6.44
C ILE A 9 -16.30 -14.44 7.06
N VAL A 10 -16.18 -13.18 6.63
CA VAL A 10 -16.87 -12.05 7.25
C VAL A 10 -17.52 -11.14 6.19
N SER A 11 -18.54 -10.39 6.61
CA SER A 11 -19.16 -9.37 5.75
C SER A 11 -18.52 -8.01 6.09
N ILE A 12 -17.44 -7.67 5.39
CA ILE A 12 -16.73 -6.41 5.53
C ILE A 12 -16.62 -5.69 4.17
N PRO A 13 -16.46 -4.36 4.15
CA PRO A 13 -16.41 -3.59 2.89
C PRO A 13 -15.12 -3.79 2.09
N ILE A 14 -14.04 -4.23 2.72
CA ILE A 14 -12.74 -4.55 2.11
C ILE A 14 -12.68 -6.03 1.71
N MET A 15 -11.71 -6.41 0.89
CA MET A 15 -11.56 -7.79 0.41
C MET A 15 -11.10 -8.73 1.51
N GLY A 16 -10.19 -8.28 2.37
CA GLY A 16 -9.68 -9.02 3.50
C GLY A 16 -8.91 -8.14 4.47
N ALA A 17 -8.51 -8.73 5.56
CA ALA A 17 -7.63 -8.13 6.56
C ALA A 17 -6.97 -9.22 7.40
N SER A 18 -5.83 -8.89 8.01
CA SER A 18 -5.22 -9.75 9.01
C SER A 18 -5.11 -9.05 10.36
N LYS A 19 -5.16 -9.84 11.41
CA LYS A 19 -4.92 -9.39 12.79
C LYS A 19 -3.89 -10.29 13.44
N SER A 20 -2.81 -9.70 13.89
CA SER A 20 -1.74 -10.39 14.60
C SER A 20 -1.82 -10.10 16.10
N LEU A 21 -1.87 -11.15 16.91
CA LEU A 21 -1.74 -11.11 18.36
C LEU A 21 -0.40 -11.74 18.77
N SER A 22 -0.05 -11.68 20.04
CA SER A 22 1.22 -12.26 20.54
C SER A 22 1.32 -13.77 20.36
N ASP A 23 0.20 -14.48 20.32
CA ASP A 23 0.09 -15.93 20.30
C ASP A 23 -0.52 -16.53 19.03
N ARG A 24 -1.16 -15.71 18.17
CA ARG A 24 -1.86 -16.18 16.97
C ARG A 24 -2.09 -15.08 15.96
N HIS A 25 -2.47 -15.50 14.74
CA HIS A 25 -2.99 -14.63 13.69
C HIS A 25 -4.43 -15.00 13.34
N THR A 26 -5.19 -14.01 12.88
CA THR A 26 -6.53 -14.25 12.31
C THR A 26 -6.58 -13.58 10.94
N LEU A 27 -6.95 -14.34 9.93
CA LEU A 27 -7.23 -13.89 8.58
C LEU A 27 -8.75 -13.66 8.44
N PHE A 28 -9.14 -12.46 8.08
CA PHE A 28 -10.53 -12.13 7.75
C PHE A 28 -10.66 -12.07 6.24
N VAL A 29 -11.55 -12.87 5.66
CA VAL A 29 -11.81 -12.92 4.23
C VAL A 29 -13.25 -12.47 3.99
N SER A 30 -13.45 -11.47 3.13
CA SER A 30 -14.80 -11.07 2.80
C SER A 30 -15.48 -12.11 1.89
N VAL A 31 -16.80 -12.25 2.01
CA VAL A 31 -17.60 -13.09 1.11
C VAL A 31 -17.32 -12.72 -0.36
N ARG A 32 -17.14 -11.41 -0.65
CA ARG A 32 -16.85 -10.91 -2.00
C ARG A 32 -15.50 -11.41 -2.53
N ALA A 33 -14.50 -11.56 -1.66
CA ALA A 33 -13.18 -12.05 -2.06
C ALA A 33 -13.22 -13.53 -2.49
N VAL A 34 -14.03 -14.33 -1.81
CA VAL A 34 -14.19 -15.76 -2.14
C VAL A 34 -14.68 -15.95 -3.58
N GLU A 35 -15.53 -15.05 -4.07
CA GLU A 35 -16.14 -15.14 -5.42
C GLU A 35 -15.34 -14.37 -6.49
N SER A 36 -14.32 -13.59 -6.12
CA SER A 36 -13.63 -12.64 -7.02
C SER A 36 -12.56 -13.27 -7.92
N GLY A 37 -12.15 -14.51 -7.67
CA GLY A 37 -10.96 -15.12 -8.31
C GLY A 37 -9.63 -14.53 -7.85
N LEU A 38 -9.62 -13.62 -6.83
CA LEU A 38 -8.43 -12.98 -6.27
C LEU A 38 -8.05 -13.54 -4.89
N LEU A 39 -8.72 -14.62 -4.45
CA LEU A 39 -8.56 -15.17 -3.10
C LEU A 39 -7.13 -15.56 -2.78
N ASP A 40 -6.45 -16.24 -3.70
CA ASP A 40 -5.07 -16.70 -3.48
C ASP A 40 -4.12 -15.51 -3.27
N GLY A 41 -4.29 -14.45 -4.09
CA GLY A 41 -3.55 -13.20 -3.97
C GLY A 41 -3.76 -12.52 -2.63
N LEU A 42 -5.02 -12.41 -2.25
CA LEU A 42 -5.39 -11.84 -0.96
C LEU A 42 -4.78 -12.63 0.20
N VAL A 43 -4.90 -13.95 0.19
CA VAL A 43 -4.37 -14.80 1.26
C VAL A 43 -2.85 -14.64 1.37
N ALA A 44 -2.12 -14.63 0.25
CA ALA A 44 -0.67 -14.45 0.27
C ALA A 44 -0.27 -13.06 0.78
N HIS A 45 -0.97 -12.01 0.37
CA HIS A 45 -0.77 -10.64 0.85
C HIS A 45 -0.95 -10.56 2.38
N GLU A 46 -2.06 -11.06 2.90
CA GLU A 46 -2.35 -11.05 4.34
C GLU A 46 -1.36 -11.92 5.15
N VAL A 47 -0.93 -13.04 4.59
CA VAL A 47 0.15 -13.86 5.17
C VAL A 47 1.46 -13.08 5.17
N GLY A 48 1.72 -12.25 4.16
CA GLY A 48 2.85 -11.32 4.12
C GLY A 48 2.87 -10.39 5.34
N HIS A 49 1.75 -9.75 5.67
CA HIS A 49 1.61 -8.92 6.86
C HIS A 49 1.88 -9.69 8.16
N MET A 50 1.34 -10.91 8.28
CA MET A 50 1.58 -11.76 9.45
C MET A 50 3.06 -12.11 9.61
N LEU A 51 3.74 -12.47 8.52
CA LEU A 51 5.16 -12.78 8.50
C LEU A 51 6.02 -11.57 8.86
N ARG A 52 5.71 -10.38 8.32
CA ARG A 52 6.42 -9.14 8.69
C ARG A 52 6.24 -8.81 10.18
N THR A 53 5.06 -9.09 10.75
CA THR A 53 4.83 -8.96 12.20
C THR A 53 5.66 -9.95 13.00
N GLU A 54 5.79 -11.23 12.59
CA GLU A 54 6.64 -12.23 13.26
C GLU A 54 8.13 -11.91 13.15
N GLN A 55 8.55 -11.25 12.07
CA GLN A 55 9.92 -10.80 11.84
C GLN A 55 10.28 -9.53 12.63
N ASP A 56 9.31 -8.93 13.32
CA ASP A 56 9.44 -7.58 13.92
C ASP A 56 9.98 -6.55 12.91
N HIS A 57 9.55 -6.70 11.64
CA HIS A 57 9.96 -5.81 10.56
C HIS A 57 9.53 -4.38 10.87
N ALA A 58 10.37 -3.38 10.57
CA ALA A 58 10.13 -1.98 10.95
C ALA A 58 8.75 -1.45 10.51
N SER A 59 8.23 -1.91 9.37
CA SER A 59 6.88 -1.54 8.87
C SER A 59 5.72 -2.14 9.66
N HIS A 60 5.98 -3.11 10.55
CA HIS A 60 4.95 -3.82 11.34
C HIS A 60 5.28 -3.83 12.84
N SER A 61 6.33 -3.11 13.25
CA SER A 61 6.76 -3.05 14.65
C SER A 61 5.99 -1.98 15.42
N PRO A 62 5.28 -2.34 16.51
CA PRO A 62 4.59 -1.38 17.37
C PRO A 62 5.52 -0.33 17.98
N ASP A 63 6.79 -0.69 18.21
CA ASP A 63 7.79 0.23 18.77
C ASP A 63 8.14 1.32 17.75
N VAL A 64 8.28 0.94 16.48
CA VAL A 64 8.53 1.88 15.39
C VAL A 64 7.32 2.78 15.16
N PHE A 65 6.09 2.27 15.28
CA PHE A 65 4.89 3.09 15.17
C PHE A 65 4.82 4.18 16.23
N ARG A 66 5.21 3.87 17.49
CA ARG A 66 5.31 4.90 18.53
C ARG A 66 6.36 6.00 18.23
N LEU A 67 7.44 5.65 17.54
CA LEU A 67 8.42 6.64 17.08
C LEU A 67 7.83 7.51 15.96
N ILE A 68 7.14 6.91 15.00
CA ILE A 68 6.45 7.64 13.93
C ILE A 68 5.45 8.64 14.49
N GLU A 69 4.58 8.22 15.41
CA GLU A 69 3.60 9.10 16.06
C GLU A 69 4.25 10.29 16.78
N LYS A 70 5.44 10.08 17.33
CA LYS A 70 6.21 11.14 18.02
C LYS A 70 6.92 12.08 17.07
N GLU A 71 7.46 11.58 15.96
CA GLU A 71 8.41 12.32 15.10
C GLU A 71 7.79 12.84 13.81
N VAL A 72 6.73 12.20 13.29
CA VAL A 72 6.05 12.64 12.06
C VAL A 72 4.93 13.61 12.38
N ARG A 73 4.86 14.71 11.65
CA ARG A 73 3.82 15.73 11.82
C ARG A 73 3.04 15.89 10.53
N ILE A 74 1.74 15.68 10.64
CA ILE A 74 0.78 15.86 9.55
C ILE A 74 -0.31 16.83 10.03
N PRO A 75 -0.72 17.80 9.21
CA PRO A 75 -1.89 18.62 9.50
C PRO A 75 -3.13 17.73 9.66
N ARG A 76 -4.01 18.07 10.61
CA ARG A 76 -5.24 17.32 10.87
C ARG A 76 -6.06 17.02 9.61
N ALA A 77 -6.12 17.97 8.67
CA ALA A 77 -6.80 17.80 7.39
C ALA A 77 -6.17 16.69 6.51
N GLY A 78 -4.89 16.36 6.73
CA GLY A 78 -4.13 15.36 5.97
C GLY A 78 -4.02 13.99 6.63
N GLU A 79 -4.53 13.81 7.86
CA GLU A 79 -4.39 12.55 8.61
C GLU A 79 -4.92 11.34 7.85
N GLY A 80 -6.08 11.47 7.19
CA GLY A 80 -6.65 10.38 6.39
C GLY A 80 -5.80 10.01 5.18
N ALA A 81 -5.29 11.01 4.44
CA ALA A 81 -4.43 10.78 3.29
C ALA A 81 -3.09 10.14 3.72
N PHE A 82 -2.52 10.63 4.82
CA PHE A 82 -1.30 10.05 5.39
C PHE A 82 -1.51 8.61 5.87
N SER A 83 -2.60 8.33 6.57
CA SER A 83 -2.90 6.97 7.05
C SER A 83 -3.02 5.99 5.88
N ALA A 84 -3.74 6.37 4.81
CA ALA A 84 -3.84 5.55 3.61
C ALA A 84 -2.47 5.32 2.96
N ALA A 85 -1.68 6.38 2.76
CA ALA A 85 -0.35 6.29 2.17
C ALA A 85 0.64 5.49 3.04
N PHE A 86 0.52 5.57 4.36
CA PHE A 86 1.32 4.77 5.29
C PHE A 86 0.94 3.28 5.24
N ASN A 87 -0.34 2.95 5.15
CA ASN A 87 -0.78 1.56 4.96
C ASN A 87 -0.17 0.97 3.67
N HIS A 88 -0.09 1.75 2.59
CA HIS A 88 0.58 1.31 1.36
C HIS A 88 2.07 1.00 1.53
N ILE A 89 2.78 1.64 2.48
CA ILE A 89 4.14 1.19 2.82
C ILE A 89 4.10 -0.24 3.41
N GLN A 90 3.15 -0.52 4.29
CA GLN A 90 3.00 -1.86 4.87
C GLN A 90 2.64 -2.89 3.80
N ASP A 91 1.77 -2.51 2.86
CA ASP A 91 1.37 -3.35 1.72
C ASP A 91 2.58 -3.68 0.82
N ILE A 92 3.47 -2.72 0.51
CA ILE A 92 4.72 -2.99 -0.23
C ILE A 92 5.52 -4.11 0.43
N TYR A 93 5.72 -4.05 1.74
CA TYR A 93 6.52 -5.05 2.44
C TYR A 93 5.82 -6.40 2.56
N ALA A 94 4.51 -6.44 2.61
CA ALA A 94 3.73 -7.68 2.53
C ALA A 94 3.81 -8.28 1.11
N ASP A 95 3.67 -7.45 0.09
CA ASP A 95 3.73 -7.83 -1.31
C ASP A 95 5.11 -8.33 -1.73
N ASP A 96 6.20 -7.83 -1.17
CA ASP A 96 7.55 -8.38 -1.38
C ASP A 96 7.62 -9.89 -1.04
N LEU A 97 6.78 -10.36 -0.12
CA LEU A 97 6.69 -11.78 0.23
C LEU A 97 5.63 -12.53 -0.59
N ALA A 98 4.58 -11.84 -1.02
CA ALA A 98 3.47 -12.42 -1.75
C ALA A 98 3.79 -12.62 -3.25
N PHE A 99 4.36 -11.62 -3.92
CA PHE A 99 4.63 -11.65 -5.36
C PHE A 99 5.51 -12.83 -5.83
N PRO A 100 6.56 -13.26 -5.12
CA PRO A 100 7.33 -14.45 -5.50
C PRO A 100 6.50 -15.73 -5.55
N VAL A 101 5.43 -15.82 -4.76
CA VAL A 101 4.50 -16.98 -4.77
C VAL A 101 3.65 -16.98 -6.05
N PHE A 102 3.35 -15.79 -6.60
CA PHE A 102 2.52 -15.63 -7.80
C PHE A 102 3.30 -15.54 -9.10
N SER A 103 4.61 -15.27 -9.06
CA SER A 103 5.44 -15.00 -10.25
C SER A 103 5.49 -16.15 -11.27
N GLY A 104 4.99 -17.33 -10.92
CA GLY A 104 4.87 -18.48 -11.83
C GLY A 104 3.67 -18.41 -12.80
N THR A 105 2.63 -17.61 -12.50
CA THR A 105 1.39 -17.64 -13.29
C THR A 105 0.72 -16.28 -13.55
N ASP A 106 0.97 -15.21 -12.77
CA ASP A 106 -0.02 -14.13 -12.76
C ASP A 106 0.48 -12.69 -12.54
N GLY A 107 1.62 -12.30 -13.07
CA GLY A 107 1.97 -10.87 -13.20
C GLY A 107 0.84 -10.06 -13.87
N ARG A 108 0.05 -10.70 -14.73
CA ARG A 108 -1.11 -10.08 -15.37
C ARG A 108 -2.24 -9.78 -14.41
N ARG A 109 -2.55 -10.65 -13.45
CA ARG A 109 -3.62 -10.39 -12.46
C ARG A 109 -3.28 -9.23 -11.55
N ALA A 110 -2.03 -9.13 -11.11
CA ALA A 110 -1.56 -7.98 -10.33
C ALA A 110 -1.66 -6.69 -11.16
N TYR A 111 -1.23 -6.72 -12.42
CA TYR A 111 -1.37 -5.59 -13.34
C TYR A 111 -2.85 -5.18 -13.51
N ASP A 112 -3.73 -6.12 -13.79
CA ASP A 112 -5.16 -5.84 -13.99
C ASP A 112 -5.81 -5.27 -12.71
N PHE A 113 -5.41 -5.78 -11.53
CA PHE A 113 -5.88 -5.29 -10.24
C PHE A 113 -5.47 -3.83 -9.98
N PHE A 114 -4.19 -3.51 -10.10
CA PHE A 114 -3.70 -2.14 -9.90
C PHE A 114 -4.15 -1.18 -11.00
N SER A 115 -4.31 -1.66 -12.24
CA SER A 115 -4.92 -0.89 -13.33
C SER A 115 -6.34 -0.45 -12.99
N ALA A 116 -7.15 -1.37 -12.45
CA ALA A 116 -8.51 -1.04 -12.02
C ALA A 116 -8.54 -0.02 -10.87
N TRP A 117 -7.56 -0.04 -9.97
CA TRP A 117 -7.44 0.96 -8.91
C TRP A 117 -7.18 2.35 -9.48
N ILE A 118 -6.22 2.49 -10.39
CA ILE A 118 -5.89 3.76 -11.04
C ILE A 118 -7.11 4.30 -11.80
N ASP A 119 -7.84 3.44 -12.54
CA ASP A 119 -9.03 3.84 -13.29
C ASP A 119 -10.17 4.30 -12.36
N ASN A 120 -10.38 3.62 -11.24
CA ASN A 120 -11.38 4.02 -10.25
C ASN A 120 -11.03 5.36 -9.60
N ASN A 121 -9.77 5.58 -9.24
CA ASN A 121 -9.32 6.83 -8.65
C ASN A 121 -9.45 8.00 -9.63
N ALA A 122 -9.15 7.81 -10.91
CA ALA A 122 -9.31 8.83 -11.93
C ALA A 122 -10.76 9.34 -12.04
N ALA A 123 -11.74 8.50 -11.70
CA ALA A 123 -13.17 8.86 -11.70
C ALA A 123 -13.63 9.57 -10.41
N THR A 124 -12.84 9.58 -9.35
CA THR A 124 -13.27 10.01 -8.00
C THR A 124 -12.75 11.34 -7.52
N LYS A 125 -12.09 12.14 -8.39
CA LYS A 125 -11.60 13.47 -8.03
C LYS A 125 -12.66 14.29 -7.29
N THR A 126 -12.26 14.87 -6.16
CA THR A 126 -13.11 15.67 -5.28
C THR A 126 -12.68 17.14 -5.21
N ARG A 127 -13.44 17.97 -4.48
CA ARG A 127 -13.03 19.34 -4.12
C ARG A 127 -12.06 19.39 -2.93
N ASN A 128 -11.90 18.29 -2.22
CA ASN A 128 -10.99 18.18 -1.07
C ASN A 128 -9.58 17.85 -1.56
N ARG A 129 -8.66 18.81 -1.44
CA ARG A 129 -7.27 18.63 -1.88
C ARG A 129 -6.57 17.47 -1.19
N TRP A 130 -6.73 17.33 0.13
CA TRP A 130 -6.11 16.22 0.87
C TRP A 130 -6.66 14.84 0.47
N GLN A 131 -7.95 14.76 0.16
CA GLN A 131 -8.52 13.53 -0.38
C GLN A 131 -7.89 13.19 -1.73
N ASN A 132 -7.75 14.18 -2.64
CA ASN A 132 -7.09 13.95 -3.93
C ASN A 132 -5.61 13.56 -3.76
N VAL A 133 -4.90 14.11 -2.77
CA VAL A 133 -3.53 13.70 -2.43
C VAL A 133 -3.48 12.24 -1.96
N GLY A 134 -4.46 11.80 -1.17
CA GLY A 134 -4.61 10.39 -0.79
C GLY A 134 -4.82 9.46 -2.00
N GLU A 135 -5.66 9.87 -2.94
CA GLU A 135 -5.88 9.10 -4.19
C GLU A 135 -4.60 9.07 -5.07
N ALA A 136 -3.87 10.18 -5.15
CA ALA A 136 -2.57 10.21 -5.82
C ALA A 136 -1.54 9.28 -5.14
N ALA A 137 -1.58 9.19 -3.80
CA ALA A 137 -0.72 8.24 -3.07
C ALA A 137 -1.08 6.78 -3.39
N THR A 138 -2.37 6.47 -3.53
CA THR A 138 -2.82 5.14 -3.98
C THR A 138 -2.38 4.85 -5.42
N ASN A 139 -2.46 5.83 -6.33
CA ASN A 139 -1.94 5.68 -7.70
C ASN A 139 -0.42 5.49 -7.72
N GLY A 140 0.31 6.27 -6.91
CA GLY A 140 1.76 6.13 -6.75
C GLY A 140 2.16 4.77 -6.17
N PHE A 141 1.42 4.27 -5.18
CA PHE A 141 1.61 2.92 -4.65
C PHE A 141 1.38 1.86 -5.73
N ALA A 142 0.27 1.93 -6.48
CA ALA A 142 -0.02 0.96 -7.53
C ALA A 142 1.10 0.89 -8.57
N LEU A 143 1.57 2.04 -9.06
CA LEU A 143 2.69 2.11 -10.02
C LEU A 143 4.01 1.64 -9.37
N GLY A 144 4.33 2.14 -8.18
CA GLY A 144 5.57 1.82 -7.47
C GLY A 144 5.69 0.32 -7.16
N ASN A 145 4.58 -0.31 -6.77
CA ASN A 145 4.53 -1.75 -6.52
C ASN A 145 4.75 -2.56 -7.80
N LEU A 146 4.10 -2.18 -8.90
CA LEU A 146 4.30 -2.82 -10.21
C LEU A 146 5.74 -2.64 -10.73
N VAL A 147 6.35 -1.46 -10.56
CA VAL A 147 7.76 -1.21 -10.91
C VAL A 147 8.69 -2.08 -10.07
N ARG A 148 8.48 -2.10 -8.75
CA ARG A 148 9.29 -2.86 -7.78
C ARG A 148 9.36 -4.35 -8.13
N HIS A 149 8.27 -4.89 -8.66
CA HIS A 149 8.17 -6.29 -9.08
C HIS A 149 8.39 -6.52 -10.58
N ALA A 150 8.91 -5.52 -11.30
CA ALA A 150 9.23 -5.56 -12.74
C ALA A 150 8.03 -5.96 -13.63
N LEU A 151 6.82 -5.55 -13.26
CA LEU A 151 5.57 -5.84 -13.99
C LEU A 151 5.20 -4.75 -15.00
N ILE A 152 5.74 -3.55 -14.87
CA ILE A 152 5.58 -2.45 -15.83
C ILE A 152 6.91 -1.78 -16.15
N MET A 153 6.97 -1.19 -17.33
CA MET A 153 8.09 -0.37 -17.79
C MET A 153 7.72 1.13 -17.73
N PRO A 154 8.70 2.06 -17.86
CA PRO A 154 8.43 3.50 -17.84
C PRO A 154 7.44 3.98 -18.90
N GLU A 155 7.30 3.23 -20.01
CA GLU A 155 6.42 3.57 -21.13
C GLU A 155 5.01 2.96 -21.01
N ASP A 156 4.70 2.27 -19.89
CA ASP A 156 3.39 1.66 -19.71
C ASP A 156 2.28 2.73 -19.65
N PRO A 157 1.14 2.52 -20.33
CA PRO A 157 0.02 3.48 -20.35
C PRO A 157 -0.58 3.81 -18.97
N LEU A 158 -0.32 2.99 -17.95
CA LEU A 158 -0.76 3.27 -16.57
C LEU A 158 -0.19 4.59 -16.04
N TRP A 159 1.05 4.93 -16.42
CA TRP A 159 1.68 6.20 -16.03
C TRP A 159 0.87 7.41 -16.51
N ASP A 160 0.45 7.41 -17.77
CA ASP A 160 -0.31 8.53 -18.34
C ASP A 160 -1.69 8.67 -17.69
N ARG A 161 -2.32 7.56 -17.31
CA ARG A 161 -3.59 7.57 -16.59
C ARG A 161 -3.44 8.18 -15.18
N ALA A 162 -2.46 7.73 -14.42
CA ALA A 162 -2.19 8.25 -13.09
C ALA A 162 -1.77 9.74 -13.11
N ARG A 163 -0.90 10.13 -14.04
CA ARG A 163 -0.54 11.55 -14.27
C ARG A 163 -1.74 12.39 -14.74
N GLY A 164 -2.68 11.77 -15.46
CA GLY A 164 -3.95 12.39 -15.85
C GLY A 164 -4.78 12.81 -14.65
N PHE A 165 -4.85 11.98 -13.61
CA PHE A 165 -5.49 12.32 -12.34
C PHE A 165 -4.78 13.51 -11.67
N ASP A 166 -3.46 13.47 -11.54
CA ASP A 166 -2.67 14.55 -10.93
C ASP A 166 -2.94 15.90 -11.62
N ARG A 167 -2.85 15.94 -12.94
CA ARG A 167 -3.14 17.18 -13.72
C ARG A 167 -4.54 17.71 -13.45
N GLN A 168 -5.55 16.83 -13.37
CA GLN A 168 -6.92 17.22 -13.07
C GLN A 168 -7.06 17.73 -11.64
N ALA A 169 -6.31 17.19 -10.70
CA ALA A 169 -6.31 17.59 -9.29
C ALA A 169 -5.47 18.88 -9.04
N GLY A 170 -4.65 19.29 -10.00
CA GLY A 170 -3.84 20.52 -9.94
C GLY A 170 -2.54 20.36 -9.17
N PHE A 171 -1.91 19.18 -9.24
CA PHE A 171 -0.57 18.91 -8.71
C PHE A 171 0.16 17.89 -9.60
N GLU A 172 1.45 17.64 -9.30
CA GLU A 172 2.29 16.66 -9.97
C GLU A 172 3.11 15.93 -8.90
N VAL A 173 2.59 14.80 -8.40
CA VAL A 173 3.21 14.08 -7.28
C VAL A 173 3.30 12.56 -7.51
N VAL A 174 2.50 12.01 -8.44
CA VAL A 174 2.40 10.55 -8.61
C VAL A 174 3.74 9.91 -8.97
N ASP A 175 4.56 10.54 -9.82
CA ASP A 175 5.89 10.00 -10.18
C ASP A 175 6.82 9.94 -8.97
N SER A 176 6.81 10.98 -8.12
CA SER A 176 7.61 11.00 -6.89
C SER A 176 7.13 9.96 -5.89
N LEU A 177 5.83 9.73 -5.80
CA LEU A 177 5.25 8.71 -4.93
C LEU A 177 5.55 7.30 -5.45
N ALA A 178 5.46 7.07 -6.77
CA ALA A 178 5.81 5.80 -7.36
C ALA A 178 7.29 5.45 -7.13
N SER A 179 8.20 6.41 -7.37
CA SER A 179 9.62 6.23 -7.05
C SER A 179 9.83 5.96 -5.56
N PHE A 180 9.15 6.72 -4.69
CA PHE A 180 9.23 6.51 -3.25
C PHE A 180 8.88 5.06 -2.87
N TYR A 181 7.75 4.52 -3.36
CA TYR A 181 7.31 3.16 -3.03
C TYR A 181 8.19 2.09 -3.67
N SER A 182 8.65 2.29 -4.93
CA SER A 182 9.52 1.32 -5.60
C SER A 182 10.89 1.20 -4.96
N ASP A 183 11.43 2.32 -4.43
CA ASP A 183 12.80 2.43 -3.91
C ASP A 183 12.90 2.12 -2.41
N LEU A 184 11.81 1.75 -1.74
CA LEU A 184 11.83 1.35 -0.33
C LEU A 184 12.83 0.19 -0.13
N PRO A 185 13.83 0.30 0.79
CA PRO A 185 14.75 -0.80 1.07
C PRO A 185 13.97 -2.00 1.63
N GLN A 186 14.43 -3.22 1.35
CA GLN A 186 13.73 -4.44 1.74
C GLN A 186 13.67 -4.67 3.25
N ASP A 187 14.70 -4.27 3.98
CA ASP A 187 14.82 -4.46 5.44
C ASP A 187 15.44 -3.21 6.08
N PRO A 188 14.68 -2.12 6.21
CA PRO A 188 15.18 -0.89 6.79
C PRO A 188 15.35 -1.02 8.31
N ALA A 189 16.45 -0.49 8.84
CA ALA A 189 16.57 -0.27 10.28
C ALA A 189 15.46 0.71 10.77
N PRO A 190 15.01 0.63 12.04
CA PRO A 190 13.93 1.45 12.58
C PRO A 190 14.08 2.96 12.31
N ALA A 191 15.26 3.52 12.55
CA ALA A 191 15.49 4.95 12.29
C ALA A 191 15.41 5.33 10.80
N ALA A 192 15.91 4.44 9.90
CA ALA A 192 15.80 4.64 8.46
C ALA A 192 14.34 4.57 8.00
N PHE A 193 13.56 3.66 8.57
CA PHE A 193 12.14 3.56 8.27
C PHE A 193 11.36 4.81 8.71
N VAL A 194 11.62 5.33 9.91
CA VAL A 194 11.04 6.61 10.37
C VAL A 194 11.39 7.76 9.42
N ALA A 195 12.63 7.85 8.96
CA ALA A 195 13.05 8.86 8.00
C ALA A 195 12.30 8.74 6.64
N GLN A 196 12.01 7.52 6.18
CA GLN A 196 11.18 7.30 4.99
C GLN A 196 9.75 7.76 5.20
N VAL A 197 9.16 7.48 6.36
CA VAL A 197 7.79 7.94 6.69
C VAL A 197 7.75 9.48 6.77
N GLN A 198 8.80 10.13 7.30
CA GLN A 198 8.93 11.59 7.27
C GLN A 198 9.03 12.12 5.83
N HIS A 199 9.78 11.43 4.96
CA HIS A 199 9.86 11.78 3.54
C HIS A 199 8.49 11.69 2.86
N LEU A 200 7.74 10.59 3.07
CA LEU A 200 6.37 10.44 2.56
C LEU A 200 5.47 11.59 3.03
N ALA A 201 5.50 11.91 4.32
CA ALA A 201 4.74 13.03 4.89
C ALA A 201 5.07 14.37 4.21
N GLY A 202 6.35 14.58 3.88
CA GLY A 202 6.83 15.74 3.12
C GLY A 202 6.27 15.80 1.69
N LEU A 203 6.26 14.66 0.96
CA LEU A 203 5.69 14.57 -0.38
C LEU A 203 4.19 14.92 -0.39
N LEU A 204 3.43 14.33 0.54
CA LEU A 204 1.99 14.59 0.66
C LEU A 204 1.70 16.05 1.02
N SER A 205 2.45 16.62 1.98
CA SER A 205 2.27 18.00 2.41
C SER A 205 2.60 18.99 1.28
N LYS A 206 3.65 18.73 0.51
CA LYS A 206 4.02 19.53 -0.66
C LYS A 206 2.93 19.50 -1.74
N ALA A 207 2.33 18.34 -2.01
CA ALA A 207 1.24 18.20 -2.97
C ALA A 207 -0.04 18.90 -2.49
N ALA A 208 -0.29 18.94 -1.17
CA ALA A 208 -1.46 19.60 -0.59
C ALA A 208 -1.34 21.12 -0.48
N ALA A 209 -0.15 21.69 -0.52
CA ALA A 209 0.10 23.13 -0.51
C ALA A 209 -0.30 23.77 -1.83
#